data_285156149aed3e93efe6e1ccfcdb56bc
#
_entry.id   285156149aed3e93efe6e1ccfcdb56bc
#
_cell.length_a   1.000
_cell.length_b   1.000
_cell.length_c   1.000
_cell.angle_alpha   90.00
_cell.angle_beta   90.00
_cell.angle_gamma   90.00
#
_symmetry.space_group_name_H-M   'P 1'
#
loop_
_entity.id
_entity.type
_entity.pdbx_description
1 polymer ?
#
loop_
_entity_poly.entity_id
_entity_poly.type
_entity_poly.pdbx_seq_one_letter_code
_entity_poly.pdbx_strand_id
1 'polypeptide(L)'
;MWPALSVPLLPAPVEASGALSALAVDWPPRSSVEFRAAESFELLLEPLKRDGDRVYVEGFKPCLVLLHNDLSGGRPDILEGLKQPVVPHPKLGWSDRLKTQHFALYKEVAEEFAERFGIDPWLLNPLFRNCGEINFAKREGEECLASNVELILEDIKAKYAEYGVTDEPFVIIKADAGTYGMGIMTVKDPSEVKGLNRKQRNKMAVVKEGLEVNDVIVQEGVYTFENVGDAIAEPVVYMIDHFVVGGFYRVHTERGKDQNLNAPGMQFVPLAFDEPCSSPNPGDPGCPPNRFYSYGVIARLALLAAAIELERMETPETAPAP
;
A
#
# COMPACT_ATOMS: atom_id res chain seq x y z
N MET A 1 -2.71 -9.21 -6.05
CA MET A 1 -1.78 -8.06 -5.81
C MET A 1 -2.25 -7.37 -4.54
N TRP A 2 -1.53 -7.49 -3.46
CA TRP A 2 -1.83 -6.72 -2.25
C TRP A 2 -1.68 -5.24 -2.58
N PRO A 3 -2.63 -4.38 -2.18
CA PRO A 3 -2.50 -2.97 -2.47
C PRO A 3 -1.18 -2.47 -1.88
N ALA A 4 -0.33 -1.90 -2.72
CA ALA A 4 0.71 -1.06 -2.19
C ALA A 4 0.00 -0.01 -1.31
N LEU A 5 0.49 0.22 -0.11
CA LEU A 5 0.06 1.36 0.71
C LEU A 5 0.55 2.66 0.04
N SER A 6 0.04 2.90 -1.16
CA SER A 6 0.20 4.17 -1.83
C SER A 6 -1.00 5.02 -1.43
N VAL A 7 -0.75 6.16 -0.84
CA VAL A 7 -1.78 7.19 -0.69
C VAL A 7 -2.09 7.69 -2.11
N PRO A 8 -3.22 7.37 -2.71
CA PRO A 8 -3.52 7.81 -4.07
C PRO A 8 -3.92 9.28 -4.06
N LEU A 9 -3.62 9.95 -5.16
CA LEU A 9 -4.24 11.23 -5.49
C LEU A 9 -5.77 11.08 -5.43
N LEU A 10 -6.44 11.96 -4.72
CA LEU A 10 -7.90 11.95 -4.63
C LEU A 10 -8.51 11.95 -6.03
N PRO A 11 -9.45 11.04 -6.32
CA PRO A 11 -10.25 11.16 -7.54
C PRO A 11 -11.15 12.38 -7.49
N ALA A 12 -11.61 12.82 -8.66
CA ALA A 12 -12.58 13.90 -8.81
C ALA A 12 -13.82 13.68 -7.89
N PRO A 13 -14.52 14.74 -7.49
CA PRO A 13 -15.51 14.68 -6.43
C PRO A 13 -16.63 13.69 -6.74
N VAL A 14 -16.78 12.72 -5.86
CA VAL A 14 -18.04 12.03 -5.70
C VAL A 14 -18.94 12.98 -4.92
N GLU A 15 -20.19 13.16 -5.34
CA GLU A 15 -21.18 13.93 -4.60
C GLU A 15 -21.27 13.44 -3.15
N ALA A 16 -20.55 14.09 -2.27
CA ALA A 16 -20.40 13.73 -0.88
C ALA A 16 -21.53 14.34 -0.02
N SER A 17 -22.79 14.19 -0.45
CA SER A 17 -23.89 14.76 0.33
C SER A 17 -24.32 13.92 1.53
N GLY A 18 -23.95 12.64 1.61
CA GLY A 18 -24.42 11.75 2.66
C GLY A 18 -23.40 11.41 3.76
N ALA A 19 -22.13 11.24 3.44
CA ALA A 19 -21.14 10.74 4.38
C ALA A 19 -20.52 11.81 5.29
N LEU A 20 -20.48 13.06 4.84
CA LEU A 20 -19.93 14.17 5.65
C LEU A 20 -20.89 14.66 6.73
N SER A 21 -22.19 14.45 6.60
CA SER A 21 -23.17 14.79 7.64
C SER A 21 -23.09 13.91 8.89
N ALA A 22 -22.62 12.67 8.75
CA ALA A 22 -22.46 11.75 9.88
C ALA A 22 -21.22 12.02 10.73
N LEU A 23 -20.18 12.66 10.16
CA LEU A 23 -18.98 13.08 10.89
C LEU A 23 -19.14 14.42 11.61
N ALA A 24 -20.21 15.16 11.32
CA ALA A 24 -20.46 16.49 11.91
C ALA A 24 -21.20 16.46 13.25
N VAL A 25 -21.70 15.31 13.71
CA VAL A 25 -22.67 15.25 14.82
C VAL A 25 -22.04 15.28 16.21
N ASP A 26 -20.76 14.96 16.38
CA ASP A 26 -20.10 14.90 17.70
C ASP A 26 -18.85 15.77 17.88
N TRP A 27 -18.63 16.72 16.99
CA TRP A 27 -17.56 17.70 17.16
C TRP A 27 -18.08 18.92 17.89
N PRO A 28 -17.43 19.38 19.00
CA PRO A 28 -17.89 20.55 19.70
C PRO A 28 -17.87 21.78 18.77
N PRO A 29 -18.87 22.68 18.86
CA PRO A 29 -19.01 23.80 17.94
C PRO A 29 -17.94 24.87 18.23
N ARG A 30 -16.74 24.68 17.70
CA ARG A 30 -15.74 25.75 17.66
C ARG A 30 -15.02 25.72 16.32
N SER A 31 -15.29 26.80 15.59
CA SER A 31 -14.83 27.15 14.27
C SER A 31 -15.64 26.48 13.14
N SER A 32 -16.40 27.30 12.47
CA SER A 32 -16.94 27.03 11.17
C SER A 32 -15.81 26.73 10.19
N VAL A 33 -15.49 25.45 9.98
CA VAL A 33 -14.78 25.04 8.78
C VAL A 33 -15.82 25.13 7.67
N GLU A 34 -15.90 26.26 7.00
CA GLU A 34 -16.65 26.37 5.76
C GLU A 34 -15.96 25.48 4.72
N PHE A 35 -16.48 24.27 4.53
CA PHE A 35 -16.22 23.53 3.31
C PHE A 35 -16.95 24.25 2.18
N ARG A 36 -16.25 25.11 1.49
CA ARG A 36 -16.74 25.59 0.19
C ARG A 36 -16.54 24.44 -0.78
N ALA A 37 -17.63 23.76 -1.11
CA ALA A 37 -17.69 22.95 -2.31
C ALA A 37 -17.52 23.92 -3.50
N ALA A 38 -16.31 24.03 -4.01
CA ALA A 38 -16.07 24.79 -5.22
C ALA A 38 -16.63 23.97 -6.39
N GLU A 39 -17.50 24.58 -7.18
CA GLU A 39 -18.02 24.00 -8.43
C GLU A 39 -16.93 23.84 -9.50
N SER A 40 -15.75 24.38 -9.28
CA SER A 40 -14.54 24.12 -10.05
C SER A 40 -13.36 23.94 -9.08
N PHE A 41 -12.61 22.84 -9.22
CA PHE A 41 -11.37 22.64 -8.47
C PHE A 41 -10.26 23.55 -9.03
N GLU A 42 -10.25 24.80 -8.70
CA GLU A 42 -9.01 25.55 -8.68
C GLU A 42 -8.29 25.15 -7.40
N LEU A 43 -7.31 24.24 -7.54
CA LEU A 43 -6.39 23.90 -6.45
C LEU A 43 -5.54 25.14 -6.19
N LEU A 44 -5.90 25.93 -5.19
CA LEU A 44 -5.09 27.04 -4.70
C LEU A 44 -3.88 26.44 -3.97
N LEU A 45 -2.75 26.37 -4.66
CA LEU A 45 -1.48 26.00 -4.08
C LEU A 45 -0.84 27.23 -3.45
N GLU A 46 -0.74 27.23 -2.14
CA GLU A 46 -0.01 28.24 -1.41
C GLU A 46 1.29 27.65 -0.84
N PRO A 47 2.40 28.39 -0.87
CA PRO A 47 3.65 27.92 -0.29
C PRO A 47 3.52 27.82 1.23
N LEU A 48 3.84 26.63 1.75
CA LEU A 48 3.95 26.40 3.18
C LEU A 48 5.13 27.20 3.73
N LYS A 49 4.88 28.00 4.77
CA LYS A 49 5.87 28.81 5.47
C LYS A 49 6.13 28.22 6.85
N ARG A 50 7.33 28.47 7.40
CA ARG A 50 7.70 28.01 8.75
C ARG A 50 8.06 29.18 9.65
N ASP A 51 7.58 29.09 10.89
CA ASP A 51 7.90 30.00 11.99
C ASP A 51 8.27 29.14 13.21
N GLY A 52 9.55 29.06 13.52
CA GLY A 52 10.08 28.20 14.56
C GLY A 52 9.75 26.72 14.35
N ASP A 53 8.96 26.15 15.25
CA ASP A 53 8.53 24.75 15.25
C ASP A 53 7.12 24.53 14.68
N ARG A 54 6.60 25.53 13.94
CA ARG A 54 5.27 25.48 13.33
C ARG A 54 5.28 25.89 11.86
N VAL A 55 4.40 25.27 11.09
CA VAL A 55 4.13 25.66 9.70
C VAL A 55 2.80 26.41 9.61
N TYR A 56 2.69 27.25 8.60
CA TYR A 56 1.50 28.03 8.30
C TYR A 56 1.44 28.39 6.82
N VAL A 57 0.25 28.73 6.35
CA VAL A 57 0.03 29.49 5.10
C VAL A 57 -0.49 30.88 5.46
N GLU A 58 -0.48 31.80 4.51
CA GLU A 58 -0.89 33.19 4.79
C GLU A 58 -2.31 33.24 5.36
N GLY A 59 -2.45 33.85 6.54
CA GLY A 59 -3.72 33.95 7.24
C GLY A 59 -4.21 32.70 7.97
N PHE A 60 -3.49 31.56 7.88
CA PHE A 60 -3.93 30.32 8.50
C PHE A 60 -2.80 29.55 9.20
N LYS A 61 -3.00 29.24 10.49
CA LYS A 61 -2.10 28.38 11.27
C LYS A 61 -2.81 27.06 11.60
N PRO A 62 -2.48 25.96 10.89
CA PRO A 62 -3.14 24.68 11.12
C PRO A 62 -2.77 24.10 12.49
N CYS A 63 -3.70 23.39 13.11
CA CYS A 63 -3.42 22.58 14.28
C CYS A 63 -2.80 21.22 13.93
N LEU A 64 -3.03 20.74 12.71
CA LEU A 64 -2.59 19.47 12.16
C LEU A 64 -2.19 19.68 10.69
N VAL A 65 -1.19 18.98 10.22
CA VAL A 65 -0.80 18.90 8.81
C VAL A 65 -1.25 17.54 8.27
N LEU A 66 -2.18 17.54 7.30
CA LEU A 66 -2.52 16.33 6.56
C LEU A 66 -1.55 16.19 5.39
N LEU A 67 -0.66 15.20 5.49
CA LEU A 67 0.36 14.94 4.49
C LEU A 67 -0.20 14.11 3.36
N HIS A 68 -0.51 14.77 2.25
CA HIS A 68 -0.99 14.11 1.02
C HIS A 68 0.14 13.94 0.00
N ASN A 69 1.22 13.30 0.43
CA ASN A 69 2.38 13.00 -0.41
C ASN A 69 3.03 11.71 0.08
N ASP A 70 3.47 10.86 -0.84
CA ASP A 70 4.13 9.61 -0.53
C ASP A 70 5.60 9.74 -0.13
N LEU A 71 6.15 10.94 -0.22
CA LEU A 71 7.53 11.28 0.11
C LEU A 71 8.57 10.41 -0.60
N SER A 72 8.28 9.92 -1.80
CA SER A 72 9.23 9.10 -2.58
C SER A 72 10.48 9.89 -3.00
N GLY A 73 10.38 11.21 -3.09
CA GLY A 73 11.49 12.13 -3.37
C GLY A 73 12.25 12.62 -2.14
N GLY A 74 11.98 12.08 -0.97
CA GLY A 74 12.60 12.51 0.29
C GLY A 74 11.64 13.29 1.20
N ARG A 75 12.05 13.47 2.44
CA ARG A 75 11.30 14.27 3.43
C ARG A 75 11.69 15.74 3.31
N PRO A 76 10.72 16.65 3.10
CA PRO A 76 11.01 18.08 3.09
C PRO A 76 11.45 18.57 4.48
N ASP A 77 12.56 19.32 4.55
CA ASP A 77 13.10 19.89 5.79
C ASP A 77 12.09 20.75 6.56
N ILE A 78 11.14 21.35 5.84
CA ILE A 78 10.08 22.16 6.43
C ILE A 78 9.18 21.38 7.41
N LEU A 79 9.13 20.05 7.27
CA LEU A 79 8.32 19.17 8.13
C LEU A 79 9.10 18.63 9.32
N GLU A 80 10.40 18.88 9.42
CA GLU A 80 11.23 18.35 10.50
C GLU A 80 11.01 19.09 11.83
N GLY A 81 10.90 18.35 12.93
CA GLY A 81 10.82 18.92 14.28
C GLY A 81 9.61 19.83 14.53
N LEU A 82 8.50 19.60 13.85
CA LEU A 82 7.27 20.36 14.06
C LEU A 82 6.59 19.92 15.35
N LYS A 83 6.01 20.88 16.08
CA LYS A 83 5.07 20.63 17.17
C LYS A 83 3.67 20.27 16.68
N GLN A 84 3.33 20.64 15.45
CA GLN A 84 2.07 20.26 14.84
C GLN A 84 2.14 18.79 14.42
N PRO A 85 1.14 17.98 14.78
CA PRO A 85 1.04 16.62 14.25
C PRO A 85 1.04 16.63 12.72
N VAL A 86 1.81 15.73 12.11
CA VAL A 86 1.80 15.48 10.67
C VAL A 86 1.27 14.07 10.47
N VAL A 87 0.19 13.92 9.71
CA VAL A 87 -0.51 12.65 9.52
C VAL A 87 -0.69 12.37 8.02
N PRO A 88 -0.24 11.21 7.52
CA PRO A 88 0.61 10.20 8.18
C PRO A 88 1.95 10.76 8.63
N HIS A 89 2.59 10.07 9.59
CA HIS A 89 3.90 10.50 10.08
C HIS A 89 4.95 10.47 8.93
N PRO A 90 5.80 11.50 8.78
CA PRO A 90 6.75 11.59 7.65
C PRO A 90 7.73 10.42 7.55
N LYS A 91 8.07 9.77 8.66
CA LYS A 91 8.91 8.56 8.67
C LYS A 91 8.26 7.35 7.98
N LEU A 92 6.95 7.38 7.76
CA LEU A 92 6.24 6.35 6.98
C LEU A 92 6.27 6.64 5.47
N GLY A 93 6.98 7.68 5.04
CA GLY A 93 7.21 8.00 3.62
C GLY A 93 8.11 6.97 2.93
N TRP A 94 7.89 6.79 1.62
CA TRP A 94 8.58 5.77 0.83
C TRP A 94 10.05 6.08 0.50
N SER A 95 10.57 7.25 0.87
CA SER A 95 12.01 7.55 0.76
C SER A 95 12.86 6.71 1.73
N ASP A 96 12.31 6.44 2.92
CA ASP A 96 13.05 5.79 4.00
C ASP A 96 12.53 4.38 4.30
N ARG A 97 11.36 4.05 3.78
CA ARG A 97 10.65 2.83 4.09
C ARG A 97 10.93 1.73 3.08
N LEU A 98 11.29 0.55 3.57
CA LEU A 98 11.51 -0.64 2.76
C LEU A 98 10.32 -1.59 2.85
N LYS A 99 9.92 -2.16 1.71
CA LYS A 99 8.82 -3.13 1.65
C LYS A 99 9.11 -4.38 2.47
N THR A 100 10.35 -4.86 2.43
CA THR A 100 10.78 -6.04 3.20
C THR A 100 10.64 -5.83 4.70
N GLN A 101 10.98 -4.64 5.21
CA GLN A 101 10.81 -4.28 6.62
C GLN A 101 9.34 -4.26 7.00
N HIS A 102 8.50 -3.61 6.20
CA HIS A 102 7.07 -3.58 6.43
C HIS A 102 6.45 -4.98 6.40
N PHE A 103 6.77 -5.79 5.38
CA PHE A 103 6.21 -7.14 5.27
C PHE A 103 6.71 -8.09 6.36
N ALA A 104 7.92 -7.89 6.89
CA ALA A 104 8.38 -8.65 8.05
C ALA A 104 7.50 -8.36 9.29
N LEU A 105 7.21 -7.09 9.58
CA LEU A 105 6.31 -6.72 10.67
C LEU A 105 4.85 -7.12 10.40
N TYR A 106 4.39 -6.96 9.16
CA TYR A 106 3.07 -7.41 8.78
C TYR A 106 2.90 -8.92 8.98
N LYS A 107 3.94 -9.70 8.67
CA LYS A 107 3.95 -11.14 8.91
C LYS A 107 3.76 -11.47 10.40
N GLU A 108 4.51 -10.81 11.30
CA GLU A 108 4.37 -10.99 12.75
C GLU A 108 2.91 -10.73 13.20
N VAL A 109 2.33 -9.62 12.76
CA VAL A 109 0.95 -9.23 13.08
C VAL A 109 -0.08 -10.20 12.49
N ALA A 110 0.12 -10.63 11.25
CA ALA A 110 -0.78 -11.57 10.59
C ALA A 110 -0.73 -12.97 11.20
N GLU A 111 0.45 -13.45 11.62
CA GLU A 111 0.61 -14.73 12.30
C GLU A 111 -0.06 -14.72 13.69
N GLU A 112 0.11 -13.65 14.48
CA GLU A 112 -0.57 -13.51 15.77
C GLU A 112 -2.10 -13.47 15.62
N PHE A 113 -2.58 -12.72 14.62
CA PHE A 113 -4.02 -12.68 14.32
C PHE A 113 -4.55 -14.06 13.89
N ALA A 114 -3.84 -14.72 12.98
CA ALA A 114 -4.21 -16.03 12.46
C ALA A 114 -4.29 -17.08 13.57
N GLU A 115 -3.32 -17.10 14.50
CA GLU A 115 -3.30 -18.00 15.65
C GLU A 115 -4.54 -17.79 16.54
N ARG A 116 -4.91 -16.53 16.83
CA ARG A 116 -6.08 -16.20 17.66
C ARG A 116 -7.41 -16.67 17.07
N PHE A 117 -7.52 -16.70 15.74
CA PHE A 117 -8.74 -17.08 15.03
C PHE A 117 -8.70 -18.49 14.45
N GLY A 118 -7.61 -19.23 14.61
CA GLY A 118 -7.47 -20.60 14.12
C GLY A 118 -7.49 -20.69 12.59
N ILE A 119 -6.92 -19.70 11.90
CA ILE A 119 -6.80 -19.66 10.43
C ILE A 119 -5.33 -19.74 10.00
N ASP A 120 -5.12 -20.20 8.76
CA ASP A 120 -3.76 -20.21 8.20
C ASP A 120 -3.30 -18.76 7.91
N PRO A 121 -2.14 -18.33 8.43
CA PRO A 121 -1.61 -17.00 8.16
C PRO A 121 -1.36 -16.74 6.67
N TRP A 122 -1.15 -17.77 5.84
CA TRP A 122 -1.02 -17.62 4.39
C TRP A 122 -2.25 -16.97 3.74
N LEU A 123 -3.45 -17.15 4.30
CA LEU A 123 -4.68 -16.49 3.83
C LEU A 123 -4.69 -14.97 4.03
N LEU A 124 -3.77 -14.46 4.86
CA LEU A 124 -3.68 -13.04 5.20
C LEU A 124 -2.40 -12.39 4.69
N ASN A 125 -1.32 -13.17 4.57
CA ASN A 125 0.02 -12.67 4.30
C ASN A 125 0.65 -13.44 3.15
N PRO A 126 0.95 -12.79 2.01
CA PRO A 126 1.64 -13.43 0.90
C PRO A 126 3.07 -13.79 1.29
N LEU A 127 3.55 -14.90 0.78
CA LEU A 127 4.94 -15.31 0.95
C LEU A 127 5.89 -14.29 0.33
N PHE A 128 7.01 -14.02 0.97
CA PHE A 128 8.02 -13.12 0.43
C PHE A 128 9.43 -13.48 0.90
N ARG A 129 10.42 -13.03 0.12
CA ARG A 129 11.85 -13.13 0.44
C ARG A 129 12.54 -11.81 0.10
N ASN A 130 13.54 -11.45 0.89
CA ASN A 130 14.45 -10.35 0.55
C ASN A 130 15.58 -10.90 -0.32
N CYS A 131 15.95 -10.16 -1.36
CA CYS A 131 17.18 -10.38 -2.10
C CYS A 131 17.88 -9.04 -2.24
N GLY A 132 18.88 -8.81 -1.36
CA GLY A 132 19.72 -7.63 -1.37
C GLY A 132 20.88 -7.75 -2.36
N GLU A 133 21.59 -6.64 -2.55
CA GLU A 133 22.81 -6.55 -3.36
C GLU A 133 22.63 -7.01 -4.82
N ILE A 134 21.55 -6.56 -5.46
CA ILE A 134 21.32 -6.81 -6.87
C ILE A 134 21.74 -5.62 -7.73
N ASN A 135 22.41 -5.89 -8.86
CA ASN A 135 22.67 -4.90 -9.89
C ASN A 135 22.28 -5.44 -11.27
N PHE A 136 21.06 -5.12 -11.72
CA PHE A 136 20.54 -5.57 -12.99
C PHE A 136 21.37 -5.10 -14.20
N ALA A 137 22.01 -3.93 -14.13
CA ALA A 137 22.83 -3.41 -15.22
C ALA A 137 24.09 -4.26 -15.40
N LYS A 138 24.73 -4.67 -14.30
CA LYS A 138 25.95 -5.48 -14.28
C LYS A 138 25.66 -6.99 -14.21
N ARG A 139 24.43 -7.40 -13.99
CA ARG A 139 24.01 -8.79 -13.79
C ARG A 139 24.53 -9.41 -12.48
N GLU A 140 24.85 -8.56 -11.50
CA GLU A 140 25.28 -9.01 -10.17
C GLU A 140 24.04 -9.42 -9.35
N GLY A 141 24.12 -10.54 -8.62
CA GLY A 141 23.02 -11.05 -7.79
C GLY A 141 21.93 -11.84 -8.54
N GLU A 142 21.96 -11.96 -9.86
CA GLU A 142 20.93 -12.68 -10.65
C GLU A 142 20.77 -14.15 -10.23
N GLU A 143 21.86 -14.84 -9.84
CA GLU A 143 21.76 -16.23 -9.39
C GLU A 143 21.08 -16.35 -8.02
N CYS A 144 21.42 -15.47 -7.08
CA CYS A 144 20.76 -15.40 -5.79
C CYS A 144 19.27 -15.09 -5.95
N LEU A 145 18.95 -14.15 -6.83
CA LEU A 145 17.56 -13.81 -7.15
C LEU A 145 16.80 -15.00 -7.74
N ALA A 146 17.39 -15.71 -8.71
CA ALA A 146 16.78 -16.89 -9.29
C ALA A 146 16.54 -18.01 -8.27
N SER A 147 17.48 -18.24 -7.35
CA SER A 147 17.30 -19.20 -6.25
C SER A 147 16.18 -18.78 -5.29
N ASN A 148 16.07 -17.50 -4.95
CA ASN A 148 14.95 -17.01 -4.14
C ASN A 148 13.59 -17.17 -4.85
N VAL A 149 13.54 -16.95 -6.18
CA VAL A 149 12.35 -17.20 -6.99
C VAL A 149 11.97 -18.68 -6.96
N GLU A 150 12.93 -19.59 -7.13
CA GLU A 150 12.70 -21.03 -7.08
C GLU A 150 12.10 -21.47 -5.76
N LEU A 151 12.74 -21.08 -4.64
CA LEU A 151 12.29 -21.44 -3.31
C LEU A 151 10.88 -20.94 -2.99
N ILE A 152 10.56 -19.69 -3.36
CA ILE A 152 9.23 -19.14 -3.08
C ILE A 152 8.15 -19.77 -3.98
N LEU A 153 8.48 -20.12 -5.22
CA LEU A 153 7.56 -20.85 -6.11
C LEU A 153 7.27 -22.27 -5.59
N GLU A 154 8.25 -22.94 -4.99
CA GLU A 154 8.04 -24.23 -4.33
C GLU A 154 7.12 -24.10 -3.12
N ASP A 155 7.35 -23.10 -2.26
CA ASP A 155 6.50 -22.82 -1.11
C ASP A 155 5.05 -22.51 -1.54
N ILE A 156 4.86 -21.70 -2.61
CA ILE A 156 3.52 -21.40 -3.18
C ILE A 156 2.86 -22.66 -3.72
N LYS A 157 3.59 -23.50 -4.47
CA LYS A 157 3.06 -24.78 -5.00
C LYS A 157 2.56 -25.68 -3.89
N ALA A 158 3.28 -25.74 -2.77
CA ALA A 158 2.86 -26.51 -1.61
C ALA A 158 1.54 -25.98 -1.03
N LYS A 159 1.39 -24.64 -0.89
CA LYS A 159 0.15 -24.01 -0.45
C LYS A 159 -1.00 -24.22 -1.44
N TYR A 160 -0.74 -24.09 -2.73
CA TYR A 160 -1.73 -24.33 -3.77
C TYR A 160 -2.25 -25.77 -3.73
N ALA A 161 -1.36 -26.74 -3.53
CA ALA A 161 -1.74 -28.15 -3.38
C ALA A 161 -2.60 -28.37 -2.11
N GLU A 162 -2.24 -27.73 -0.99
CA GLU A 162 -2.97 -27.80 0.28
C GLU A 162 -4.40 -27.26 0.13
N TYR A 163 -4.58 -26.15 -0.60
CA TYR A 163 -5.87 -25.47 -0.77
C TYR A 163 -6.62 -25.82 -2.05
N GLY A 164 -6.09 -26.74 -2.86
CA GLY A 164 -6.71 -27.15 -4.11
C GLY A 164 -6.75 -26.05 -5.18
N VAL A 165 -5.80 -25.10 -5.14
CA VAL A 165 -5.66 -24.05 -6.15
C VAL A 165 -5.01 -24.66 -7.40
N THR A 166 -5.64 -24.46 -8.55
CA THR A 166 -5.20 -25.03 -9.84
C THR A 166 -4.52 -24.03 -10.77
N ASP A 167 -4.50 -22.76 -10.39
CA ASP A 167 -3.80 -21.72 -11.14
C ASP A 167 -2.27 -21.94 -11.09
N GLU A 168 -1.56 -21.44 -12.09
CA GLU A 168 -0.09 -21.51 -12.14
C GLU A 168 0.52 -20.52 -11.17
N PRO A 169 1.38 -20.94 -10.22
CA PRO A 169 2.01 -20.02 -9.28
C PRO A 169 2.95 -19.05 -9.98
N PHE A 170 3.03 -17.84 -9.48
CA PHE A 170 3.96 -16.82 -9.95
C PHE A 170 4.46 -15.95 -8.80
N VAL A 171 5.55 -15.27 -9.03
CA VAL A 171 6.10 -14.27 -8.11
C VAL A 171 6.17 -12.90 -8.76
N ILE A 172 6.20 -11.87 -7.94
CA ILE A 172 6.42 -10.50 -8.37
C ILE A 172 7.72 -10.02 -7.71
N ILE A 173 8.68 -9.64 -8.53
CA ILE A 173 9.92 -9.00 -8.10
C ILE A 173 9.68 -7.50 -8.16
N LYS A 174 9.98 -6.80 -7.06
CA LYS A 174 9.78 -5.34 -6.92
C LYS A 174 11.04 -4.73 -6.32
N ALA A 175 11.40 -3.50 -6.72
CA ALA A 175 12.35 -2.71 -5.94
C ALA A 175 11.87 -2.60 -4.50
N ASP A 176 12.76 -2.79 -3.54
CA ASP A 176 12.42 -2.77 -2.11
C ASP A 176 12.01 -1.37 -1.65
N ALA A 177 12.71 -0.34 -2.13
CA ALA A 177 12.34 1.06 -1.94
C ALA A 177 11.48 1.60 -3.09
N GLY A 178 10.86 2.76 -2.88
CA GLY A 178 10.13 3.52 -3.90
C GLY A 178 8.72 3.04 -4.22
N THR A 179 8.06 3.79 -5.12
CA THR A 179 6.63 3.66 -5.45
C THR A 179 6.37 3.58 -6.96
N TYR A 180 5.10 3.75 -7.37
CA TYR A 180 4.61 3.89 -8.76
C TYR A 180 4.77 2.67 -9.66
N GLY A 181 5.03 1.47 -9.14
CA GLY A 181 5.09 0.27 -9.97
C GLY A 181 6.29 0.22 -10.93
N MET A 182 7.30 1.04 -10.70
CA MET A 182 8.58 0.96 -11.41
C MET A 182 9.44 -0.15 -10.81
N GLY A 183 10.31 -0.76 -11.62
CA GLY A 183 11.11 -1.88 -11.16
C GLY A 183 10.27 -3.11 -10.74
N ILE A 184 9.16 -3.38 -11.47
CA ILE A 184 8.31 -4.55 -11.22
C ILE A 184 8.42 -5.54 -12.38
N MET A 185 8.55 -6.81 -12.02
CA MET A 185 8.57 -7.94 -12.94
C MET A 185 7.79 -9.11 -12.37
N THR A 186 6.91 -9.70 -13.18
CA THR A 186 6.24 -10.98 -12.87
C THR A 186 7.09 -12.12 -13.43
N VAL A 187 7.27 -13.17 -12.66
CA VAL A 187 8.11 -14.33 -13.00
C VAL A 187 7.35 -15.60 -12.63
N LYS A 188 7.33 -16.56 -13.55
CA LYS A 188 6.73 -17.90 -13.38
C LYS A 188 7.77 -19.01 -13.34
N ASP A 189 8.96 -18.74 -13.86
CA ASP A 189 10.08 -19.66 -13.89
C ASP A 189 11.40 -18.95 -13.52
N PRO A 190 12.25 -19.53 -12.65
CA PRO A 190 13.52 -18.92 -12.26
C PRO A 190 14.46 -18.58 -13.43
N SER A 191 14.36 -19.30 -14.54
CA SER A 191 15.17 -19.03 -15.75
C SER A 191 14.86 -17.68 -16.39
N GLU A 192 13.66 -17.12 -16.17
CA GLU A 192 13.28 -15.81 -16.69
C GLU A 192 14.15 -14.68 -16.11
N VAL A 193 14.61 -14.84 -14.85
CA VAL A 193 15.54 -13.89 -14.22
C VAL A 193 16.88 -13.87 -14.96
N LYS A 194 17.41 -15.05 -15.29
CA LYS A 194 18.68 -15.21 -16.01
C LYS A 194 18.57 -14.80 -17.50
N GLY A 195 17.35 -14.91 -18.05
CA GLY A 195 17.04 -14.60 -19.44
C GLY A 195 16.73 -13.14 -19.75
N LEU A 196 16.82 -12.23 -18.78
CA LEU A 196 16.48 -10.82 -18.95
C LEU A 196 17.31 -10.17 -20.06
N ASN A 197 16.62 -9.58 -21.04
CA ASN A 197 17.27 -8.77 -22.06
C ASN A 197 17.68 -7.38 -21.51
N ARG A 198 18.49 -6.65 -22.27
CA ARG A 198 19.00 -5.33 -21.84
C ARG A 198 17.90 -4.33 -21.51
N LYS A 199 16.80 -4.32 -22.26
CA LYS A 199 15.66 -3.41 -22.03
C LYS A 199 14.96 -3.73 -20.70
N GLN A 200 14.75 -5.00 -20.41
CA GLN A 200 14.16 -5.47 -19.16
C GLN A 200 15.05 -5.14 -17.97
N ARG A 201 16.36 -5.41 -18.06
CA ARG A 201 17.31 -5.05 -17.00
C ARG A 201 17.33 -3.55 -16.74
N ASN A 202 17.38 -2.71 -17.78
CA ASN A 202 17.33 -1.26 -17.61
C ASN A 202 16.03 -0.80 -16.94
N LYS A 203 14.89 -1.45 -17.24
CA LYS A 203 13.61 -1.17 -16.58
C LYS A 203 13.65 -1.52 -15.08
N MET A 204 14.36 -2.58 -14.72
CA MET A 204 14.49 -3.04 -13.33
C MET A 204 15.56 -2.26 -12.54
N ALA A 205 16.54 -1.69 -13.23
CA ALA A 205 17.68 -1.04 -12.60
C ALA A 205 17.40 0.34 -11.99
N VAL A 206 16.28 0.98 -12.35
CA VAL A 206 15.99 2.37 -11.97
C VAL A 206 14.51 2.52 -11.59
N VAL A 207 14.26 3.21 -10.48
CA VAL A 207 12.93 3.66 -10.07
C VAL A 207 12.73 5.15 -10.37
N LYS A 208 11.60 5.71 -9.92
CA LYS A 208 11.26 7.13 -10.06
C LYS A 208 12.44 8.00 -9.58
N GLU A 209 12.65 9.11 -10.29
CA GLU A 209 13.74 10.07 -10.02
C GLU A 209 15.17 9.56 -10.30
N GLY A 210 15.28 8.43 -11.03
CA GLY A 210 16.58 7.91 -11.45
C GLY A 210 17.38 7.19 -10.35
N LEU A 211 16.74 6.87 -9.23
CA LEU A 211 17.37 6.11 -8.15
C LEU A 211 17.66 4.67 -8.59
N GLU A 212 18.88 4.22 -8.31
CA GLU A 212 19.30 2.86 -8.61
C GLU A 212 18.59 1.85 -7.68
N VAL A 213 18.22 0.69 -8.25
CA VAL A 213 17.67 -0.42 -7.50
C VAL A 213 18.82 -1.33 -7.08
N ASN A 214 19.07 -1.39 -5.78
CA ASN A 214 20.12 -2.23 -5.19
C ASN A 214 19.53 -3.40 -4.39
N ASP A 215 18.28 -3.30 -3.99
CA ASP A 215 17.57 -4.31 -3.20
C ASP A 215 16.19 -4.57 -3.81
N VAL A 216 15.78 -5.84 -3.76
CA VAL A 216 14.47 -6.25 -4.24
C VAL A 216 13.78 -7.18 -3.25
N ILE A 217 12.45 -7.09 -3.22
CA ILE A 217 11.58 -8.07 -2.61
C ILE A 217 11.07 -9.02 -3.70
N VAL A 218 11.16 -10.32 -3.43
CA VAL A 218 10.49 -11.38 -4.20
C VAL A 218 9.24 -11.75 -3.42
N GLN A 219 8.08 -11.54 -3.99
CA GLN A 219 6.81 -11.73 -3.31
C GLN A 219 5.90 -12.65 -4.11
N GLU A 220 5.13 -13.49 -3.42
CA GLU A 220 4.06 -14.28 -4.00
C GLU A 220 3.13 -13.41 -4.84
N GLY A 221 2.87 -13.85 -6.06
CA GLY A 221 1.86 -13.26 -6.91
C GLY A 221 0.48 -13.79 -6.55
N VAL A 222 -0.43 -12.88 -6.23
CA VAL A 222 -1.81 -13.22 -5.91
C VAL A 222 -2.69 -12.87 -7.11
N TYR A 223 -3.45 -13.84 -7.59
CA TYR A 223 -4.40 -13.61 -8.68
C TYR A 223 -5.51 -12.65 -8.24
N THR A 224 -5.75 -11.62 -9.05
CA THR A 224 -6.85 -10.70 -8.82
C THR A 224 -8.15 -11.34 -9.30
N PHE A 225 -9.11 -11.57 -8.42
CA PHE A 225 -10.38 -12.23 -8.75
C PHE A 225 -11.57 -11.25 -8.82
N GLU A 226 -11.38 -10.01 -8.39
CA GLU A 226 -12.40 -8.97 -8.47
C GLU A 226 -12.60 -8.49 -9.90
N ASN A 227 -13.85 -8.16 -10.23
CA ASN A 227 -14.21 -7.64 -11.54
C ASN A 227 -15.21 -6.48 -11.40
N VAL A 228 -15.13 -5.53 -12.31
CA VAL A 228 -16.15 -4.52 -12.55
C VAL A 228 -16.62 -4.68 -14.00
N GLY A 229 -17.81 -5.20 -14.19
CA GLY A 229 -18.23 -5.73 -15.49
C GLY A 229 -17.31 -6.86 -15.94
N ASP A 230 -16.76 -6.77 -17.15
CA ASP A 230 -15.83 -7.75 -17.72
C ASP A 230 -14.36 -7.41 -17.45
N ALA A 231 -14.08 -6.29 -16.79
CA ALA A 231 -12.72 -5.83 -16.53
C ALA A 231 -12.20 -6.29 -15.15
N ILE A 232 -10.93 -6.66 -15.09
CA ILE A 232 -10.25 -7.02 -13.84
C ILE A 232 -10.13 -5.78 -12.96
N ALA A 233 -10.38 -5.95 -11.67
CA ALA A 233 -10.39 -4.88 -10.69
C ALA A 233 -9.64 -5.24 -9.42
N GLU A 234 -8.95 -4.29 -8.82
CA GLU A 234 -8.35 -4.41 -7.50
C GLU A 234 -8.87 -3.32 -6.57
N PRO A 235 -9.26 -3.66 -5.33
CA PRO A 235 -9.78 -2.69 -4.39
C PRO A 235 -8.66 -1.84 -3.79
N VAL A 236 -8.93 -0.54 -3.64
CA VAL A 236 -8.14 0.39 -2.85
C VAL A 236 -9.05 0.95 -1.77
N VAL A 237 -8.67 0.79 -0.51
CA VAL A 237 -9.44 1.29 0.63
C VAL A 237 -8.73 2.46 1.29
N TYR A 238 -9.51 3.46 1.68
CA TYR A 238 -9.05 4.57 2.51
C TYR A 238 -9.39 4.32 3.96
N MET A 239 -8.45 4.64 4.81
CA MET A 239 -8.63 4.59 6.26
C MET A 239 -8.34 5.93 6.90
N ILE A 240 -9.13 6.27 7.91
CA ILE A 240 -8.83 7.33 8.89
C ILE A 240 -8.78 6.62 10.23
N ASP A 241 -7.59 6.65 10.85
CA ASP A 241 -7.31 5.81 12.01
C ASP A 241 -7.60 4.33 11.66
N HIS A 242 -8.35 3.60 12.46
CA HIS A 242 -8.75 2.21 12.22
C HIS A 242 -10.07 2.04 11.44
N PHE A 243 -10.68 3.13 10.99
CA PHE A 243 -11.93 3.08 10.24
C PHE A 243 -11.69 3.08 8.74
N VAL A 244 -12.33 2.16 8.02
CA VAL A 244 -12.44 2.23 6.56
C VAL A 244 -13.51 3.27 6.22
N VAL A 245 -13.09 4.34 5.55
CA VAL A 245 -13.95 5.49 5.27
C VAL A 245 -14.33 5.63 3.81
N GLY A 246 -13.76 4.82 2.94
CA GLY A 246 -14.05 4.85 1.51
C GLY A 246 -13.09 4.00 0.70
N GLY A 247 -13.21 4.09 -0.60
CA GLY A 247 -12.31 3.41 -1.52
C GLY A 247 -12.75 3.50 -2.98
N PHE A 248 -12.00 2.84 -3.83
CA PHE A 248 -12.31 2.70 -5.25
C PHE A 248 -11.75 1.37 -5.77
N TYR A 249 -12.27 0.93 -6.90
CA TYR A 249 -11.64 -0.11 -7.71
C TYR A 249 -10.67 0.52 -8.72
N ARG A 250 -9.45 0.01 -8.78
CA ARG A 250 -8.57 0.22 -9.91
C ARG A 250 -8.88 -0.86 -10.94
N VAL A 251 -9.33 -0.44 -12.11
CA VAL A 251 -9.87 -1.32 -13.15
C VAL A 251 -9.02 -1.22 -14.40
N HIS A 252 -8.77 -2.35 -15.05
CA HIS A 252 -8.05 -2.37 -16.33
C HIS A 252 -8.65 -3.40 -17.28
N THR A 253 -9.09 -2.95 -18.47
CA THR A 253 -9.75 -3.79 -19.47
C THR A 253 -8.80 -4.67 -20.29
N GLU A 254 -7.53 -4.29 -20.38
CA GLU A 254 -6.52 -4.96 -21.21
C GLU A 254 -5.51 -5.80 -20.39
N ARG A 255 -5.68 -5.85 -19.06
CA ARG A 255 -4.78 -6.58 -18.16
C ARG A 255 -5.41 -7.85 -17.65
N GLY A 256 -4.59 -8.91 -17.57
CA GLY A 256 -4.97 -10.16 -16.94
C GLY A 256 -4.91 -10.10 -15.40
N LYS A 257 -5.48 -11.13 -14.79
CA LYS A 257 -5.55 -11.27 -13.32
C LYS A 257 -4.21 -11.50 -12.62
N ASP A 258 -3.15 -11.79 -13.36
CA ASP A 258 -1.76 -11.96 -12.91
C ASP A 258 -0.88 -10.73 -13.23
N GLN A 259 -1.47 -9.65 -13.71
CA GLN A 259 -0.74 -8.46 -14.16
C GLN A 259 -0.97 -7.26 -13.22
N ASN A 260 0.00 -6.35 -13.22
CA ASN A 260 -0.12 -5.09 -12.50
C ASN A 260 -1.17 -4.19 -13.16
N LEU A 261 -2.26 -3.89 -12.46
CA LEU A 261 -3.33 -3.01 -12.93
C LEU A 261 -2.95 -1.52 -12.83
N ASN A 262 -1.93 -1.16 -12.04
CA ASN A 262 -1.41 0.20 -11.98
C ASN A 262 -0.53 0.49 -13.21
N ALA A 263 -1.17 0.70 -14.35
CA ALA A 263 -0.54 0.88 -15.65
C ALA A 263 -1.36 1.87 -16.49
N PRO A 264 -0.75 2.47 -17.53
CA PRO A 264 -1.49 3.34 -18.45
C PRO A 264 -2.73 2.62 -19.02
N GLY A 265 -3.87 3.30 -19.03
CA GLY A 265 -5.17 2.74 -19.42
C GLY A 265 -6.06 2.28 -18.24
N MET A 266 -5.53 2.31 -17.02
CA MET A 266 -6.35 2.05 -15.82
C MET A 266 -7.44 3.10 -15.65
N GLN A 267 -8.56 2.67 -15.06
CA GLN A 267 -9.68 3.50 -14.68
C GLN A 267 -9.95 3.37 -13.19
N PHE A 268 -10.56 4.38 -12.61
CA PHE A 268 -10.99 4.35 -11.22
C PHE A 268 -12.51 4.30 -11.16
N VAL A 269 -13.04 3.29 -10.50
CA VAL A 269 -14.48 3.13 -10.28
C VAL A 269 -14.73 3.25 -8.78
N PRO A 270 -15.56 4.22 -8.33
CA PRO A 270 -15.87 4.35 -6.91
C PRO A 270 -16.40 3.04 -6.33
N LEU A 271 -15.92 2.68 -5.15
CA LEU A 271 -16.53 1.64 -4.34
C LEU A 271 -17.80 2.22 -3.73
N ALA A 272 -18.95 1.66 -4.10
CA ALA A 272 -20.21 2.01 -3.47
C ALA A 272 -20.24 1.44 -2.05
N PHE A 273 -20.38 2.32 -1.07
CA PHE A 273 -20.71 1.95 0.31
C PHE A 273 -22.21 2.16 0.50
N ASP A 274 -23.02 1.31 -0.12
CA ASP A 274 -24.48 1.41 -0.05
C ASP A 274 -25.05 1.08 1.33
N GLU A 275 -24.23 0.38 2.16
CA GLU A 275 -24.58 0.06 3.56
C GLU A 275 -23.36 0.21 4.47
N PRO A 276 -23.55 0.46 5.79
CA PRO A 276 -22.46 0.51 6.75
C PRO A 276 -21.74 -0.85 6.83
N CYS A 277 -20.57 -0.94 6.22
CA CYS A 277 -19.79 -2.17 6.12
C CYS A 277 -18.90 -2.43 7.35
N SER A 278 -19.21 -1.84 8.49
CA SER A 278 -18.37 -1.95 9.69
C SER A 278 -18.53 -3.26 10.45
N SER A 279 -19.60 -4.03 10.18
CA SER A 279 -19.82 -5.30 10.86
C SER A 279 -20.63 -6.25 9.98
N PRO A 280 -20.31 -7.56 9.96
CA PRO A 280 -21.21 -8.55 9.39
C PRO A 280 -22.57 -8.45 10.09
N ASN A 281 -23.66 -8.53 9.34
CA ASN A 281 -24.98 -8.62 9.96
C ASN A 281 -25.28 -10.09 10.31
N PRO A 282 -25.09 -10.54 11.57
CA PRO A 282 -25.32 -11.93 11.95
C PRO A 282 -26.79 -12.34 11.88
N GLY A 283 -27.69 -11.37 11.74
CA GLY A 283 -29.13 -11.58 11.71
C GLY A 283 -29.71 -11.85 10.33
N ASP A 284 -28.93 -11.74 9.27
CA ASP A 284 -29.36 -12.01 7.91
C ASP A 284 -28.52 -13.11 7.25
N PRO A 285 -28.92 -14.40 7.44
CA PRO A 285 -28.16 -15.51 6.87
C PRO A 285 -28.20 -15.57 5.33
N GLY A 286 -29.01 -14.73 4.69
CA GLY A 286 -29.06 -14.59 3.24
C GLY A 286 -28.17 -13.46 2.68
N CYS A 287 -27.59 -12.64 3.53
CA CYS A 287 -26.68 -11.58 3.10
C CYS A 287 -25.34 -12.18 2.66
N PRO A 288 -24.88 -11.96 1.42
CA PRO A 288 -23.57 -12.42 1.00
C PRO A 288 -22.48 -11.76 1.87
N PRO A 289 -21.36 -12.47 2.15
CA PRO A 289 -20.26 -11.91 2.93
C PRO A 289 -19.83 -10.57 2.34
N ASN A 290 -19.84 -9.53 3.16
CA ASN A 290 -19.40 -8.23 2.71
C ASN A 290 -17.89 -8.24 2.52
N ARG A 291 -17.42 -8.14 1.27
CA ARG A 291 -16.00 -8.16 0.91
C ARG A 291 -15.21 -7.01 1.54
N PHE A 292 -15.84 -5.87 1.76
CA PHE A 292 -15.23 -4.73 2.44
C PHE A 292 -14.81 -5.03 3.87
N TYR A 293 -15.52 -5.95 4.53
CA TYR A 293 -15.10 -6.41 5.84
C TYR A 293 -13.71 -7.06 5.77
N SER A 294 -13.49 -7.96 4.82
CA SER A 294 -12.18 -8.60 4.60
C SER A 294 -11.10 -7.58 4.25
N TYR A 295 -11.39 -6.63 3.36
CA TYR A 295 -10.46 -5.55 3.03
C TYR A 295 -10.13 -4.70 4.26
N GLY A 296 -11.12 -4.40 5.09
CA GLY A 296 -10.95 -3.67 6.34
C GLY A 296 -10.11 -4.42 7.37
N VAL A 297 -10.22 -5.75 7.46
CA VAL A 297 -9.34 -6.56 8.32
C VAL A 297 -7.89 -6.44 7.86
N ILE A 298 -7.62 -6.72 6.59
CA ILE A 298 -6.28 -6.63 6.02
C ILE A 298 -5.68 -5.22 6.19
N ALA A 299 -6.47 -4.18 5.94
CA ALA A 299 -6.04 -2.81 6.08
C ALA A 299 -5.67 -2.46 7.53
N ARG A 300 -6.43 -2.97 8.53
CA ARG A 300 -6.13 -2.77 9.96
C ARG A 300 -4.86 -3.52 10.39
N LEU A 301 -4.65 -4.74 9.91
CA LEU A 301 -3.41 -5.48 10.18
C LEU A 301 -2.19 -4.73 9.59
N ALA A 302 -2.32 -4.21 8.38
CA ALA A 302 -1.27 -3.41 7.75
C ALA A 302 -1.01 -2.07 8.48
N LEU A 303 -2.07 -1.43 9.00
CA LEU A 303 -1.94 -0.23 9.81
C LEU A 303 -1.23 -0.51 11.13
N LEU A 304 -1.57 -1.62 11.80
CA LEU A 304 -0.91 -2.05 13.03
C LEU A 304 0.58 -2.33 12.78
N ALA A 305 0.91 -3.03 11.69
CA ALA A 305 2.30 -3.25 11.30
C ALA A 305 3.05 -1.94 11.05
N ALA A 306 2.41 -0.96 10.38
CA ALA A 306 3.00 0.36 10.16
C ALA A 306 3.19 1.17 11.47
N ALA A 307 2.30 1.00 12.45
CA ALA A 307 2.44 1.62 13.76
C ALA A 307 3.64 1.05 14.53
N ILE A 308 3.81 -0.28 14.52
CA ILE A 308 4.97 -0.97 15.12
C ILE A 308 6.26 -0.54 14.42
N GLU A 309 6.25 -0.43 13.09
CA GLU A 309 7.37 0.06 12.30
C GLU A 309 7.81 1.46 12.76
N LEU A 310 6.84 2.37 12.93
CA LEU A 310 7.08 3.72 13.42
C LEU A 310 7.64 3.74 14.85
N GLU A 311 7.08 2.94 15.75
CA GLU A 311 7.54 2.81 17.13
C GLU A 311 9.00 2.33 17.19
N ARG A 312 9.36 1.32 16.40
CA ARG A 312 10.75 0.82 16.32
C ARG A 312 11.71 1.88 15.75
N MET A 313 11.26 2.74 14.83
CA MET A 313 12.08 3.85 14.31
C MET A 313 12.28 4.99 15.34
N GLU A 314 11.39 5.12 16.31
CA GLU A 314 11.45 6.16 17.34
C GLU A 314 12.22 5.73 18.58
N THR A 315 12.24 4.45 18.85
CA THR A 315 12.99 3.85 19.96
C THR A 315 14.39 3.47 19.45
N PRO A 316 15.48 4.19 19.82
CA PRO A 316 16.81 3.74 19.46
C PRO A 316 17.02 2.35 20.07
N GLU A 317 17.47 1.38 19.28
CA GLU A 317 17.96 0.12 19.82
C GLU A 317 18.96 0.45 20.93
N THR A 318 18.60 0.17 22.16
CA THR A 318 19.58 0.14 23.24
C THR A 318 20.55 -0.98 22.85
N ALA A 319 21.76 -0.57 22.43
CA ALA A 319 22.81 -1.49 22.11
C ALA A 319 22.89 -2.55 23.22
N PRO A 320 23.00 -3.84 22.90
CA PRO A 320 23.19 -4.86 23.92
C PRO A 320 24.40 -4.46 24.75
N ALA A 321 24.21 -4.43 26.06
CA ALA A 321 25.27 -4.15 26.99
C ALA A 321 26.46 -5.08 26.74
N PRO A 322 27.71 -4.57 26.80
CA PRO A 322 28.91 -5.32 26.50
C PRO A 322 29.11 -6.54 27.38
#